data_255988c5b9e4b49996fa9d554dee51cd
#
_entry.id   255988c5b9e4b49996fa9d554dee51cd
#
_cell.length_a   1.000
_cell.length_b   1.000
_cell.length_c   1.000
_cell.angle_alpha   90.00
_cell.angle_beta   90.00
_cell.angle_gamma   90.00
#
_symmetry.space_group_name_H-M   'P 1'
#
loop_
_entity.id
_entity.type
_entity.pdbx_description
1 polymer ?
#
loop_
_entity_poly.entity_id
_entity_poly.type
_entity_poly.pdbx_seq_one_letter_code
_entity_poly.pdbx_strand_id
1 'polypeptide(L)'
;MAESGSLPTGFGELEVLAVGMVLLVEALTGLCLNSLTILSFCKTPELRTPTHLLVLSLALADSGISLNALVAATSSLLREWVTGPNVSHRRWPYGSNGCQAHGFQGFVTALASICSSAAIAWGRYHHYCSRSQLAWNTAISLVICVWLSSAFWAALPLLGWGHYDYEPLGTCCTLDYSRGDRNFTSFLFTMAFFNFFVPLFITFISYRLMEQKLRKTGHLQVNTTLPARTLLFGWGPYALLYLYATIADVSSVSPKLQMVPALVAKTVPTINAINYALGGEMVHRGIWQCISPQGSGLDRAR
;
A
#
# COMPACT_ATOMS: atom_id res chain seq x y z
N MET A 1 -12.59 -24.35 -33.89
CA MET A 1 -11.48 -23.45 -34.23
C MET A 1 -10.94 -22.97 -32.90
N ALA A 2 -9.72 -23.42 -32.55
CA ALA A 2 -9.07 -22.99 -31.31
C ALA A 2 -8.66 -21.52 -31.46
N GLU A 3 -9.25 -20.61 -30.69
CA GLU A 3 -8.70 -19.28 -30.53
C GLU A 3 -7.32 -19.41 -29.91
N SER A 4 -6.29 -19.24 -30.73
CA SER A 4 -4.91 -19.16 -30.33
C SER A 4 -4.80 -18.13 -29.23
N GLY A 5 -4.14 -18.47 -28.13
CA GLY A 5 -3.98 -17.67 -26.91
C GLY A 5 -3.50 -16.25 -27.16
N SER A 6 -4.44 -15.37 -27.54
CA SER A 6 -4.19 -13.97 -27.74
C SER A 6 -3.94 -13.26 -26.41
N LEU A 7 -2.94 -12.39 -26.38
CA LEU A 7 -2.72 -11.42 -25.32
C LEU A 7 -4.00 -10.60 -25.06
N PRO A 8 -4.23 -10.09 -23.85
CA PRO A 8 -5.31 -9.16 -23.60
C PRO A 8 -5.25 -8.00 -24.63
N THR A 9 -6.41 -7.61 -25.11
CA THR A 9 -6.50 -6.55 -26.14
C THR A 9 -5.73 -5.32 -25.71
N GLY A 10 -4.78 -4.88 -26.54
CA GLY A 10 -3.97 -3.68 -26.30
C GLY A 10 -2.61 -3.90 -25.63
N PHE A 11 -2.21 -5.14 -25.31
CA PHE A 11 -0.89 -5.45 -24.74
C PHE A 11 -0.06 -6.36 -25.65
N GLY A 12 1.24 -6.04 -25.79
CA GLY A 12 2.24 -6.92 -26.41
C GLY A 12 2.99 -7.76 -25.38
N GLU A 13 3.67 -8.82 -25.81
CA GLU A 13 4.46 -9.71 -24.91
C GLU A 13 5.54 -8.95 -24.14
N LEU A 14 6.22 -8.02 -24.81
CA LEU A 14 7.24 -7.18 -24.19
C LEU A 14 6.67 -6.29 -23.08
N GLU A 15 5.44 -5.80 -23.25
CA GLU A 15 4.78 -4.97 -22.25
C GLU A 15 4.37 -5.79 -21.02
N VAL A 16 3.88 -7.01 -21.21
CA VAL A 16 3.57 -7.94 -20.11
C VAL A 16 4.84 -8.27 -19.32
N LEU A 17 5.93 -8.55 -20.01
CA LEU A 17 7.23 -8.81 -19.39
C LEU A 17 7.74 -7.57 -18.63
N ALA A 18 7.65 -6.39 -19.25
CA ALA A 18 8.07 -5.13 -18.62
C ALA A 18 7.27 -4.84 -17.34
N VAL A 19 5.94 -5.00 -17.37
CA VAL A 19 5.09 -4.86 -16.18
C VAL A 19 5.48 -5.88 -15.11
N GLY A 20 5.70 -7.14 -15.47
CA GLY A 20 6.14 -8.18 -14.55
C GLY A 20 7.49 -7.84 -13.88
N MET A 21 8.45 -7.32 -14.64
CA MET A 21 9.76 -6.90 -14.11
C MET A 21 9.66 -5.69 -13.17
N VAL A 22 8.84 -4.68 -13.51
CA VAL A 22 8.58 -3.53 -12.65
C VAL A 22 7.97 -3.99 -11.32
N LEU A 23 6.93 -4.81 -11.37
CA LEU A 23 6.27 -5.37 -10.18
C LEU A 23 7.24 -6.20 -9.32
N LEU A 24 8.16 -6.95 -9.95
CA LEU A 24 9.17 -7.73 -9.22
C LEU A 24 10.13 -6.83 -8.47
N VAL A 25 10.64 -5.78 -9.11
CA VAL A 25 11.54 -4.80 -8.47
C VAL A 25 10.82 -4.09 -7.31
N GLU A 26 9.59 -3.63 -7.51
CA GLU A 26 8.78 -2.99 -6.47
C GLU A 26 8.53 -3.93 -5.29
N ALA A 27 8.18 -5.19 -5.56
CA ALA A 27 7.95 -6.20 -4.54
C ALA A 27 9.20 -6.47 -3.70
N LEU A 28 10.34 -6.71 -4.35
CA LEU A 28 11.59 -7.05 -3.66
C LEU A 28 12.12 -5.86 -2.84
N THR A 29 12.10 -4.65 -3.41
CA THR A 29 12.54 -3.45 -2.68
C THR A 29 11.62 -3.14 -1.50
N GLY A 30 10.29 -3.23 -1.69
CA GLY A 30 9.32 -3.02 -0.63
C GLY A 30 9.45 -4.05 0.49
N LEU A 31 9.56 -5.34 0.16
CA LEU A 31 9.76 -6.41 1.15
C LEU A 31 11.08 -6.22 1.91
N CYS A 32 12.18 -5.94 1.23
CA CYS A 32 13.48 -5.74 1.86
C CYS A 32 13.45 -4.60 2.88
N LEU A 33 12.99 -3.41 2.46
CA LEU A 33 13.01 -2.22 3.30
C LEU A 33 12.02 -2.30 4.48
N ASN A 34 10.81 -2.83 4.26
CA ASN A 34 9.83 -3.01 5.33
C ASN A 34 10.24 -4.13 6.31
N SER A 35 10.88 -5.20 5.82
CA SER A 35 11.46 -6.23 6.70
C SER A 35 12.56 -5.66 7.59
N LEU A 36 13.41 -4.78 7.08
CA LEU A 36 14.42 -4.08 7.90
C LEU A 36 13.75 -3.20 8.97
N THR A 37 12.66 -2.51 8.63
CA THR A 37 11.89 -1.70 9.60
C THR A 37 11.31 -2.58 10.71
N ILE A 38 10.70 -3.71 10.35
CA ILE A 38 10.13 -4.68 11.31
C ILE A 38 11.23 -5.25 12.22
N LEU A 39 12.35 -5.68 11.63
CA LEU A 39 13.49 -6.23 12.37
C LEU A 39 14.10 -5.19 13.32
N SER A 40 14.21 -3.93 12.90
CA SER A 40 14.70 -2.84 13.73
C SER A 40 13.80 -2.64 14.96
N PHE A 41 12.48 -2.63 14.79
CA PHE A 41 11.54 -2.55 15.90
C PHE A 41 11.70 -3.73 16.87
N CYS A 42 11.89 -4.94 16.35
CA CYS A 42 12.03 -6.14 17.18
C CYS A 42 13.35 -6.19 17.95
N LYS A 43 14.45 -5.71 17.36
CA LYS A 43 15.80 -5.81 17.93
C LYS A 43 16.20 -4.61 18.78
N THR A 44 15.64 -3.43 18.55
CA THR A 44 16.04 -2.16 19.19
C THR A 44 14.99 -1.77 20.23
N PRO A 45 15.25 -1.93 21.54
CA PRO A 45 14.27 -1.63 22.59
C PRO A 45 13.79 -0.17 22.59
N GLU A 46 14.65 0.75 22.21
CA GLU A 46 14.39 2.20 22.14
C GLU A 46 13.29 2.53 21.11
N LEU A 47 13.10 1.67 20.09
CA LEU A 47 12.03 1.79 19.10
C LEU A 47 10.69 1.25 19.58
N ARG A 48 10.62 0.59 20.72
CA ARG A 48 9.37 0.05 21.28
C ARG A 48 8.58 1.14 21.98
N THR A 49 8.08 2.09 21.20
CA THR A 49 7.22 3.19 21.70
C THR A 49 5.85 3.13 21.03
N PRO A 50 4.82 3.74 21.62
CA PRO A 50 3.49 3.78 21.01
C PRO A 50 3.46 4.36 19.60
N THR A 51 4.25 5.39 19.35
CA THR A 51 4.34 6.02 18.01
C THR A 51 5.00 5.08 16.99
N HIS A 52 6.05 4.36 17.38
CA HIS A 52 6.70 3.38 16.49
C HIS A 52 5.86 2.13 16.27
N LEU A 53 4.92 1.80 17.18
CA LEU A 53 3.93 0.75 16.94
C LEU A 53 3.05 1.05 15.72
N LEU A 54 2.69 2.33 15.50
CA LEU A 54 1.96 2.74 14.29
C LEU A 54 2.82 2.57 13.03
N VAL A 55 4.13 2.85 13.13
CA VAL A 55 5.07 2.62 12.03
C VAL A 55 5.24 1.13 11.72
N LEU A 56 5.28 0.28 12.75
CA LEU A 56 5.28 -1.17 12.59
C LEU A 56 4.02 -1.67 11.87
N SER A 57 2.84 -1.15 12.26
CA SER A 57 1.58 -1.46 11.58
C SER A 57 1.63 -1.13 10.10
N LEU A 58 2.18 0.05 9.75
CA LEU A 58 2.37 0.44 8.35
C LEU A 58 3.34 -0.49 7.63
N ALA A 59 4.49 -0.81 8.23
CA ALA A 59 5.47 -1.71 7.60
C ALA A 59 4.91 -3.13 7.36
N LEU A 60 4.03 -3.63 8.23
CA LEU A 60 3.31 -4.88 8.02
C LEU A 60 2.32 -4.79 6.85
N ALA A 61 1.55 -3.71 6.76
CA ALA A 61 0.63 -3.47 5.65
C ALA A 61 1.38 -3.35 4.31
N ASP A 62 2.46 -2.58 4.29
CA ASP A 62 3.30 -2.37 3.11
C ASP A 62 4.04 -3.66 2.68
N SER A 63 4.43 -4.52 3.62
CA SER A 63 4.94 -5.87 3.32
C SER A 63 3.85 -6.72 2.64
N GLY A 64 2.60 -6.60 3.08
CA GLY A 64 1.48 -7.28 2.45
C GLY A 64 1.21 -6.81 1.02
N ILE A 65 1.28 -5.48 0.75
CA ILE A 65 1.19 -4.94 -0.63
C ILE A 65 2.33 -5.47 -1.50
N SER A 66 3.54 -5.52 -0.95
CA SER A 66 4.72 -6.02 -1.67
C SER A 66 4.61 -7.53 -1.98
N LEU A 67 4.06 -8.33 -1.06
CA LEU A 67 3.74 -9.74 -1.33
C LEU A 67 2.67 -9.90 -2.42
N ASN A 68 1.63 -9.06 -2.41
CA ASN A 68 0.63 -9.00 -3.46
C ASN A 68 1.26 -8.68 -4.83
N ALA A 69 2.16 -7.70 -4.87
CA ALA A 69 2.92 -7.35 -6.06
C ALA A 69 3.82 -8.50 -6.54
N LEU A 70 4.43 -9.26 -5.63
CA LEU A 70 5.27 -10.42 -5.96
C LEU A 70 4.44 -11.52 -6.64
N VAL A 71 3.24 -11.81 -6.14
CA VAL A 71 2.33 -12.78 -6.76
C VAL A 71 1.91 -12.31 -8.17
N ALA A 72 1.61 -11.03 -8.35
CA ALA A 72 1.29 -10.47 -9.66
C ALA A 72 2.50 -10.53 -10.61
N ALA A 73 3.71 -10.23 -10.12
CA ALA A 73 4.95 -10.34 -10.88
C ALA A 73 5.21 -11.77 -11.36
N THR A 74 5.10 -12.75 -10.46
CA THR A 74 5.28 -14.16 -10.81
C THR A 74 4.24 -14.65 -11.81
N SER A 75 2.98 -14.21 -11.68
CA SER A 75 1.92 -14.51 -12.65
C SER A 75 2.24 -13.93 -14.03
N SER A 76 2.87 -12.76 -14.10
CA SER A 76 3.25 -12.12 -15.36
C SER A 76 4.47 -12.77 -16.00
N LEU A 77 5.50 -13.10 -15.20
CA LEU A 77 6.79 -13.60 -15.67
C LEU A 77 6.80 -15.12 -15.93
N LEU A 78 6.08 -15.89 -15.10
CA LEU A 78 6.04 -17.37 -15.18
C LEU A 78 4.81 -17.89 -15.91
N ARG A 79 4.15 -17.04 -16.66
CA ARG A 79 2.89 -17.29 -17.35
C ARG A 79 2.90 -18.58 -18.17
N GLU A 80 3.98 -18.84 -18.93
CA GLU A 80 4.12 -20.04 -19.77
C GLU A 80 4.46 -21.29 -18.95
N TRP A 81 5.23 -21.12 -17.87
CA TRP A 81 5.69 -22.22 -17.03
C TRP A 81 4.59 -22.76 -16.12
N VAL A 82 3.68 -21.91 -15.64
CA VAL A 82 2.64 -22.29 -14.67
C VAL A 82 1.41 -22.87 -15.36
N THR A 83 1.07 -22.39 -16.57
CA THR A 83 -0.17 -22.80 -17.26
C THR A 83 0.03 -23.90 -18.31
N GLY A 84 1.27 -24.18 -18.72
CA GLY A 84 1.58 -25.14 -19.79
C GLY A 84 1.09 -24.72 -21.18
N PRO A 85 1.53 -25.38 -22.26
CA PRO A 85 1.24 -24.98 -23.65
C PRO A 85 -0.22 -25.21 -24.09
N ASN A 86 -1.00 -25.97 -23.33
CA ASN A 86 -2.35 -26.42 -23.72
C ASN A 86 -3.49 -25.66 -23.06
N VAL A 87 -3.25 -24.65 -22.21
CA VAL A 87 -4.30 -23.89 -21.56
C VAL A 87 -4.62 -22.65 -22.39
N SER A 88 -5.77 -22.65 -23.05
CA SER A 88 -6.25 -21.60 -23.94
C SER A 88 -6.55 -20.26 -23.23
N HIS A 89 -6.46 -20.18 -21.91
CA HIS A 89 -6.64 -18.99 -21.12
C HIS A 89 -5.35 -18.61 -20.42
N ARG A 90 -4.53 -17.81 -21.06
CA ARG A 90 -3.32 -17.17 -20.51
C ARG A 90 -3.67 -16.08 -19.48
N ARG A 91 -4.55 -16.39 -18.54
CA ARG A 91 -4.99 -15.52 -17.46
C ARG A 91 -4.46 -16.04 -16.12
N TRP A 92 -4.82 -15.41 -15.06
CA TRP A 92 -4.52 -15.73 -13.68
C TRP A 92 -4.44 -17.26 -13.39
N PRO A 93 -3.28 -17.76 -12.89
CA PRO A 93 -3.06 -19.21 -12.80
C PRO A 93 -3.75 -19.88 -11.60
N TYR A 94 -4.25 -19.10 -10.63
CA TYR A 94 -4.77 -19.63 -9.37
C TYR A 94 -6.31 -19.73 -9.33
N GLY A 95 -6.97 -19.62 -10.46
CA GLY A 95 -8.42 -19.75 -10.59
C GLY A 95 -9.23 -18.61 -9.93
N SER A 96 -10.55 -18.72 -9.97
CA SER A 96 -11.45 -17.67 -9.47
C SER A 96 -11.31 -17.43 -7.96
N ASN A 97 -11.22 -18.50 -7.16
CA ASN A 97 -11.03 -18.36 -5.71
C ASN A 97 -9.69 -17.68 -5.35
N GLY A 98 -8.63 -18.01 -6.09
CA GLY A 98 -7.33 -17.34 -5.94
C GLY A 98 -7.40 -15.87 -6.32
N CYS A 99 -8.19 -15.51 -7.33
CA CYS A 99 -8.45 -14.12 -7.71
C CYS A 99 -9.15 -13.35 -6.57
N GLN A 100 -10.22 -13.90 -6.01
CA GLN A 100 -10.93 -13.31 -4.88
C GLN A 100 -9.99 -13.13 -3.65
N ALA A 101 -9.19 -14.14 -3.33
CA ALA A 101 -8.25 -14.10 -2.23
C ALA A 101 -7.15 -13.04 -2.45
N HIS A 102 -6.60 -12.95 -3.67
CA HIS A 102 -5.58 -11.97 -4.05
C HIS A 102 -6.14 -10.54 -3.98
N GLY A 103 -7.35 -10.31 -4.53
CA GLY A 103 -8.02 -9.02 -4.47
C GLY A 103 -8.32 -8.60 -3.02
N PHE A 104 -8.88 -9.51 -2.23
CA PHE A 104 -9.15 -9.29 -0.80
C PHE A 104 -7.88 -8.94 -0.02
N GLN A 105 -6.83 -9.76 -0.13
CA GLN A 105 -5.56 -9.55 0.56
C GLN A 105 -4.92 -8.20 0.17
N GLY A 106 -4.86 -7.90 -1.14
CA GLY A 106 -4.34 -6.64 -1.64
C GLY A 106 -5.13 -5.45 -1.13
N PHE A 107 -6.44 -5.56 -1.09
CA PHE A 107 -7.31 -4.47 -0.62
C PHE A 107 -7.23 -4.24 0.89
N VAL A 108 -7.20 -5.31 1.72
CA VAL A 108 -6.95 -5.19 3.17
C VAL A 108 -5.66 -4.42 3.44
N THR A 109 -4.57 -4.83 2.80
CA THR A 109 -3.25 -4.24 3.05
C THR A 109 -3.13 -2.81 2.50
N ALA A 110 -3.78 -2.51 1.38
CA ALA A 110 -3.86 -1.16 0.84
C ALA A 110 -4.60 -0.21 1.79
N LEU A 111 -5.78 -0.59 2.27
CA LEU A 111 -6.54 0.20 3.24
C LEU A 111 -5.79 0.35 4.57
N ALA A 112 -5.16 -0.73 5.06
CA ALA A 112 -4.35 -0.69 6.26
C ALA A 112 -3.16 0.27 6.12
N SER A 113 -2.50 0.32 4.95
CA SER A 113 -1.40 1.27 4.67
C SER A 113 -1.90 2.72 4.68
N ILE A 114 -3.01 3.01 4.02
CA ILE A 114 -3.63 4.35 3.98
C ILE A 114 -4.02 4.81 5.40
N CYS A 115 -4.74 3.99 6.13
CA CYS A 115 -5.22 4.31 7.48
C CYS A 115 -4.08 4.40 8.50
N SER A 116 -3.05 3.53 8.41
CA SER A 116 -1.85 3.62 9.25
C SER A 116 -1.08 4.91 9.00
N SER A 117 -0.97 5.37 7.74
CA SER A 117 -0.35 6.64 7.41
C SER A 117 -1.06 7.82 8.06
N ALA A 118 -2.40 7.82 8.08
CA ALA A 118 -3.19 8.83 8.76
C ALA A 118 -3.04 8.76 10.29
N ALA A 119 -3.01 7.56 10.87
CA ALA A 119 -2.78 7.36 12.29
C ALA A 119 -1.39 7.87 12.73
N ILE A 120 -0.34 7.63 11.92
CA ILE A 120 1.01 8.15 12.16
C ILE A 120 1.03 9.67 12.08
N ALA A 121 0.38 10.27 11.08
CA ALA A 121 0.31 11.72 10.93
C ALA A 121 -0.36 12.36 12.15
N TRP A 122 -1.48 11.79 12.62
CA TRP A 122 -2.16 12.24 13.82
C TRP A 122 -1.31 12.02 15.08
N GLY A 123 -0.65 10.87 15.24
CA GLY A 123 0.22 10.57 16.37
C GLY A 123 1.41 11.53 16.46
N ARG A 124 2.03 11.88 15.31
CA ARG A 124 3.09 12.90 15.25
C ARG A 124 2.56 14.28 15.62
N TYR A 125 1.40 14.68 15.10
CA TYR A 125 0.75 15.93 15.49
C TYR A 125 0.49 15.99 16.99
N HIS A 126 -0.07 14.91 17.57
CA HIS A 126 -0.32 14.82 19.02
C HIS A 126 0.96 15.00 19.81
N HIS A 127 2.03 14.28 19.46
CA HIS A 127 3.32 14.36 20.14
C HIS A 127 3.93 15.78 20.09
N TYR A 128 4.00 16.39 18.91
CA TYR A 128 4.62 17.71 18.74
C TYR A 128 3.77 18.86 19.25
N CYS A 129 2.45 18.74 19.16
CA CYS A 129 1.55 19.84 19.51
C CYS A 129 1.05 19.80 20.94
N SER A 130 0.79 18.63 21.50
CA SER A 130 0.31 18.47 22.88
C SER A 130 1.44 18.31 23.90
N ARG A 131 2.70 18.16 23.43
CA ARG A 131 3.87 17.86 24.25
C ARG A 131 3.70 16.64 25.18
N SER A 132 2.74 15.77 24.86
CA SER A 132 2.47 14.52 25.57
C SER A 132 2.79 13.32 24.67
N GLN A 133 3.36 12.29 25.24
CA GLN A 133 3.56 11.05 24.51
C GLN A 133 2.22 10.34 24.29
N LEU A 134 2.09 9.69 23.14
CA LEU A 134 0.93 8.83 22.85
C LEU A 134 0.89 7.68 23.87
N ALA A 135 -0.28 7.42 24.45
CA ALA A 135 -0.44 6.29 25.37
C ALA A 135 -0.44 4.95 24.60
N TRP A 136 0.08 3.90 25.23
CA TRP A 136 0.08 2.55 24.66
C TRP A 136 -1.31 2.06 24.27
N ASN A 137 -2.29 2.25 25.17
CA ASN A 137 -3.68 1.84 24.91
C ASN A 137 -4.26 2.54 23.67
N THR A 138 -3.94 3.82 23.47
CA THR A 138 -4.39 4.57 22.29
C THR A 138 -3.73 4.04 21.01
N ALA A 139 -2.42 3.79 21.04
CA ALA A 139 -1.72 3.23 19.87
C ALA A 139 -2.22 1.84 19.49
N ILE A 140 -2.41 0.96 20.48
CA ILE A 140 -2.94 -0.39 20.28
C ILE A 140 -4.38 -0.31 19.70
N SER A 141 -5.24 0.53 20.29
CA SER A 141 -6.61 0.71 19.80
C SER A 141 -6.64 1.20 18.36
N LEU A 142 -5.77 2.15 17.99
CA LEU A 142 -5.65 2.64 16.62
C LEU A 142 -5.23 1.52 15.67
N VAL A 143 -4.22 0.72 16.01
CA VAL A 143 -3.79 -0.42 15.18
C VAL A 143 -4.93 -1.42 15.00
N ILE A 144 -5.61 -1.80 16.08
CA ILE A 144 -6.76 -2.71 15.99
C ILE A 144 -7.85 -2.13 15.11
N CYS A 145 -8.22 -0.86 15.30
CA CYS A 145 -9.22 -0.18 14.45
C CYS A 145 -8.83 -0.15 12.98
N VAL A 146 -7.57 0.15 12.66
CA VAL A 146 -7.05 0.15 11.30
C VAL A 146 -7.25 -1.22 10.64
N TRP A 147 -6.79 -2.28 11.28
CA TRP A 147 -6.87 -3.62 10.67
C TRP A 147 -8.28 -4.17 10.60
N LEU A 148 -9.11 -3.97 11.64
CA LEU A 148 -10.51 -4.39 11.63
C LEU A 148 -11.32 -3.61 10.58
N SER A 149 -11.15 -2.30 10.49
CA SER A 149 -11.80 -1.48 9.47
C SER A 149 -11.37 -1.91 8.07
N SER A 150 -10.08 -2.12 7.84
CA SER A 150 -9.55 -2.57 6.53
C SER A 150 -10.10 -3.93 6.13
N ALA A 151 -10.15 -4.88 7.05
CA ALA A 151 -10.72 -6.20 6.82
C ALA A 151 -12.24 -6.12 6.56
N PHE A 152 -12.97 -5.29 7.31
CA PHE A 152 -14.40 -5.07 7.11
C PHE A 152 -14.69 -4.56 5.69
N TRP A 153 -14.04 -3.46 5.27
CA TRP A 153 -14.25 -2.90 3.92
C TRP A 153 -13.87 -3.87 2.81
N ALA A 154 -12.79 -4.63 3.00
CA ALA A 154 -12.35 -5.63 2.02
C ALA A 154 -13.25 -6.87 1.98
N ALA A 155 -13.97 -7.19 3.05
CA ALA A 155 -14.93 -8.30 3.05
C ALA A 155 -16.21 -7.99 2.29
N LEU A 156 -16.60 -6.72 2.17
CA LEU A 156 -17.87 -6.32 1.54
C LEU A 156 -17.99 -6.76 0.07
N PRO A 157 -16.95 -6.68 -0.79
CA PRO A 157 -17.00 -7.22 -2.13
C PRO A 157 -17.23 -8.75 -2.18
N LEU A 158 -16.71 -9.50 -1.20
CA LEU A 158 -16.97 -10.94 -1.09
C LEU A 158 -18.41 -11.26 -0.66
N LEU A 159 -19.05 -10.30 0.03
CA LEU A 159 -20.45 -10.40 0.47
C LEU A 159 -21.46 -9.83 -0.54
N GLY A 160 -20.96 -9.33 -1.68
CA GLY A 160 -21.81 -8.87 -2.79
C GLY A 160 -22.06 -7.36 -2.84
N TRP A 161 -21.43 -6.54 -1.99
CA TRP A 161 -21.39 -5.10 -2.17
C TRP A 161 -20.01 -4.68 -2.71
N GLY A 162 -19.95 -4.42 -4.01
CA GLY A 162 -18.73 -4.38 -4.79
C GLY A 162 -18.34 -5.76 -5.34
N HIS A 163 -17.19 -5.86 -5.99
CA HIS A 163 -16.73 -7.11 -6.62
C HIS A 163 -15.20 -7.08 -6.82
N TYR A 164 -14.55 -8.26 -6.76
CA TYR A 164 -13.16 -8.42 -7.21
C TYR A 164 -13.14 -9.05 -8.58
N ASP A 165 -12.31 -8.52 -9.49
CA ASP A 165 -12.11 -9.06 -10.83
C ASP A 165 -10.69 -8.84 -11.31
N TYR A 166 -10.39 -9.36 -12.48
CA TYR A 166 -9.09 -9.25 -13.12
C TYR A 166 -8.79 -7.82 -13.55
N GLU A 167 -7.56 -7.39 -13.37
CA GLU A 167 -7.05 -6.19 -14.02
C GLU A 167 -6.96 -6.38 -15.55
N PRO A 168 -6.89 -5.30 -16.34
CA PRO A 168 -6.88 -5.38 -17.80
C PRO A 168 -5.80 -6.30 -18.38
N LEU A 169 -4.65 -6.41 -17.71
CA LEU A 169 -3.58 -7.34 -18.10
C LEU A 169 -3.90 -8.81 -17.79
N GLY A 170 -4.83 -9.09 -16.86
CA GLY A 170 -5.24 -10.43 -16.47
C GLY A 170 -4.23 -11.20 -15.62
N THR A 171 -3.20 -10.55 -15.10
CA THR A 171 -2.13 -11.16 -14.28
C THR A 171 -2.27 -10.91 -12.79
N CYS A 172 -3.22 -10.09 -12.38
CA CYS A 172 -3.63 -9.90 -10.99
C CYS A 172 -5.11 -9.55 -10.87
N CYS A 173 -5.61 -9.56 -9.65
CA CYS A 173 -7.00 -9.26 -9.33
C CYS A 173 -7.07 -8.10 -8.34
N THR A 174 -8.01 -7.22 -8.56
CA THR A 174 -8.26 -6.03 -7.76
C THR A 174 -9.75 -5.79 -7.58
N LEU A 175 -10.10 -4.74 -6.87
CA LEU A 175 -11.47 -4.27 -6.82
C LEU A 175 -11.92 -3.89 -8.23
N ASP A 176 -13.03 -4.48 -8.69
CA ASP A 176 -13.61 -4.22 -10.00
C ASP A 176 -14.10 -2.76 -10.07
N TYR A 177 -13.88 -2.12 -11.19
CA TYR A 177 -14.32 -0.75 -11.50
C TYR A 177 -15.02 -0.65 -12.87
N SER A 178 -15.37 -1.80 -13.48
CA SER A 178 -15.88 -1.86 -14.86
C SER A 178 -17.39 -1.99 -14.99
N ARG A 179 -18.10 -2.49 -13.95
CA ARG A 179 -19.49 -2.90 -14.08
C ARG A 179 -20.53 -1.78 -14.18
N GLY A 180 -20.30 -0.64 -13.53
CA GLY A 180 -21.15 0.55 -13.64
C GLY A 180 -22.58 0.42 -13.07
N ASP A 181 -22.93 -0.66 -12.37
CA ASP A 181 -24.24 -0.82 -11.74
C ASP A 181 -24.35 -0.01 -10.42
N ARG A 182 -25.58 0.10 -9.89
CA ARG A 182 -25.82 0.88 -8.65
C ARG A 182 -25.10 0.30 -7.44
N ASN A 183 -25.01 -1.03 -7.34
CA ASN A 183 -24.32 -1.71 -6.24
C ASN A 183 -22.85 -1.31 -6.24
N PHE A 184 -22.19 -1.48 -7.37
CA PHE A 184 -20.82 -1.14 -7.62
C PHE A 184 -20.53 0.35 -7.38
N THR A 185 -21.30 1.26 -8.01
CA THR A 185 -21.11 2.71 -7.88
C THR A 185 -21.24 3.17 -6.44
N SER A 186 -22.26 2.65 -5.69
CA SER A 186 -22.45 3.00 -4.28
C SER A 186 -21.30 2.53 -3.41
N PHE A 187 -20.76 1.32 -3.67
CA PHE A 187 -19.59 0.81 -2.96
C PHE A 187 -18.35 1.67 -3.20
N LEU A 188 -18.01 1.91 -4.48
CA LEU A 188 -16.81 2.69 -4.82
C LEU A 188 -16.85 4.10 -4.22
N PHE A 189 -17.99 4.78 -4.34
CA PHE A 189 -18.16 6.13 -3.79
C PHE A 189 -18.00 6.14 -2.26
N THR A 190 -18.68 5.24 -1.57
CA THR A 190 -18.65 5.16 -0.11
C THR A 190 -17.26 4.76 0.39
N MET A 191 -16.66 3.76 -0.26
CA MET A 191 -15.30 3.30 0.05
C MET A 191 -14.26 4.42 -0.16
N ALA A 192 -14.28 5.11 -1.30
CA ALA A 192 -13.36 6.20 -1.57
C ALA A 192 -13.50 7.33 -0.56
N PHE A 193 -14.74 7.68 -0.18
CA PHE A 193 -14.98 8.71 0.82
C PHE A 193 -14.35 8.35 2.18
N PHE A 194 -14.68 7.19 2.75
CA PHE A 194 -14.24 6.82 4.09
C PHE A 194 -12.78 6.36 4.15
N ASN A 195 -12.27 5.69 3.12
CA ASN A 195 -10.95 5.05 3.17
C ASN A 195 -9.86 5.78 2.38
N PHE A 196 -10.19 6.83 1.63
CA PHE A 196 -9.20 7.68 0.97
C PHE A 196 -9.34 9.15 1.40
N PHE A 197 -10.49 9.79 1.20
CA PHE A 197 -10.63 11.23 1.47
C PHE A 197 -10.54 11.55 2.96
N VAL A 198 -11.16 10.76 3.85
CA VAL A 198 -11.07 10.99 5.30
C VAL A 198 -9.63 10.80 5.81
N PRO A 199 -8.90 9.71 5.52
CA PRO A 199 -7.49 9.56 5.89
C PRO A 199 -6.59 10.65 5.28
N LEU A 200 -6.81 11.03 4.02
CA LEU A 200 -6.06 12.11 3.37
C LEU A 200 -6.26 13.44 4.08
N PHE A 201 -7.51 13.78 4.45
CA PHE A 201 -7.84 14.97 5.19
C PHE A 201 -7.18 14.99 6.57
N ILE A 202 -7.27 13.89 7.34
CA ILE A 202 -6.60 13.75 8.64
C ILE A 202 -5.09 13.96 8.48
N THR A 203 -4.47 13.32 7.49
CA THR A 203 -3.04 13.44 7.21
C THR A 203 -2.66 14.88 6.88
N PHE A 204 -3.40 15.52 5.97
CA PHE A 204 -3.14 16.88 5.54
C PHE A 204 -3.26 17.88 6.70
N ILE A 205 -4.36 17.84 7.45
CA ILE A 205 -4.60 18.75 8.59
C ILE A 205 -3.53 18.54 9.67
N SER A 206 -3.21 17.29 10.02
CA SER A 206 -2.20 16.98 11.03
C SER A 206 -0.84 17.58 10.68
N TYR A 207 -0.38 17.41 9.44
CA TYR A 207 0.89 17.98 9.00
C TYR A 207 0.85 19.50 8.86
N ARG A 208 -0.25 20.09 8.40
CA ARG A 208 -0.39 21.56 8.31
C ARG A 208 -0.35 22.23 9.68
N LEU A 209 -1.05 21.67 10.66
CA LEU A 209 -1.05 22.19 12.03
C LEU A 209 0.33 22.03 12.70
N MET A 210 0.99 20.90 12.45
CA MET A 210 2.35 20.66 12.94
C MET A 210 3.35 21.66 12.31
N GLU A 211 3.29 21.88 11.00
CA GLU A 211 4.12 22.86 10.29
C GLU A 211 3.93 24.28 10.86
N GLN A 212 2.68 24.71 11.04
CA GLN A 212 2.38 26.03 11.61
C GLN A 212 3.01 26.20 13.01
N LYS A 213 2.98 25.16 13.84
CA LYS A 213 3.58 25.20 15.18
C LYS A 213 5.09 25.22 15.15
N LEU A 214 5.71 24.39 14.30
CA LEU A 214 7.17 24.30 14.13
C LEU A 214 7.76 25.61 13.57
N ARG A 215 7.06 26.28 12.63
CA ARG A 215 7.46 27.60 12.13
C ARG A 215 7.51 28.64 13.24
N LYS A 216 6.53 28.63 14.17
CA LYS A 216 6.50 29.56 15.32
C LYS A 216 7.61 29.32 16.34
N THR A 217 8.16 28.09 16.40
CA THR A 217 9.23 27.71 17.37
C THR A 217 10.63 27.70 16.76
N GLY A 218 10.79 28.06 15.48
CA GLY A 218 12.09 28.10 14.80
C GLY A 218 12.69 26.74 14.40
N HIS A 219 11.98 25.62 14.65
CA HIS A 219 12.43 24.27 14.33
C HIS A 219 11.97 23.79 12.94
N LEU A 220 12.52 24.36 11.86
CA LEU A 220 12.04 24.11 10.48
C LEU A 220 12.74 22.97 9.75
N GLN A 221 13.23 21.92 10.39
CA GLN A 221 13.99 20.87 9.70
C GLN A 221 13.23 19.57 9.40
N VAL A 222 11.93 19.46 9.67
CA VAL A 222 11.17 18.25 9.38
C VAL A 222 10.42 18.43 8.06
N ASN A 223 10.70 17.57 7.09
CA ASN A 223 9.95 17.53 5.82
C ASN A 223 8.54 16.93 6.05
N THR A 224 7.67 17.77 6.64
CA THR A 224 6.32 17.37 7.09
C THR A 224 5.37 17.03 5.95
N THR A 225 5.68 17.47 4.72
CA THR A 225 4.80 17.32 3.57
C THR A 225 4.98 16.01 2.82
N LEU A 226 6.11 15.33 2.98
CA LEU A 226 6.47 14.13 2.21
C LEU A 226 5.48 12.97 2.39
N PRO A 227 5.04 12.59 3.63
CA PRO A 227 4.06 11.53 3.81
C PRO A 227 2.69 11.86 3.21
N ALA A 228 2.24 13.11 3.29
CA ALA A 228 0.98 13.52 2.66
C ALA A 228 1.05 13.46 1.12
N ARG A 229 2.21 13.82 0.55
CA ARG A 229 2.46 13.66 -0.89
C ARG A 229 2.46 12.20 -1.30
N THR A 230 3.12 11.33 -0.53
CA THR A 230 3.14 9.88 -0.81
C THR A 230 1.73 9.29 -0.81
N LEU A 231 0.89 9.67 0.16
CA LEU A 231 -0.51 9.25 0.20
C LEU A 231 -1.29 9.75 -1.03
N LEU A 232 -1.13 11.03 -1.38
CA LEU A 232 -1.84 11.65 -2.51
C LEU A 232 -1.38 11.08 -3.85
N PHE A 233 -0.08 11.03 -4.10
CA PHE A 233 0.46 10.59 -5.41
C PHE A 233 0.45 9.06 -5.56
N GLY A 234 0.60 8.32 -4.48
CA GLY A 234 0.57 6.86 -4.51
C GLY A 234 -0.84 6.28 -4.69
N TRP A 235 -1.81 6.79 -3.94
CA TRP A 235 -3.19 6.27 -3.97
C TRP A 235 -4.16 7.14 -4.77
N GLY A 236 -3.80 8.41 -5.07
CA GLY A 236 -4.61 9.34 -5.85
C GLY A 236 -5.01 8.81 -7.22
N PRO A 237 -4.12 8.19 -8.02
CA PRO A 237 -4.50 7.60 -9.30
C PRO A 237 -5.61 6.56 -9.19
N TYR A 238 -5.60 5.69 -8.17
CA TYR A 238 -6.70 4.76 -7.92
C TYR A 238 -8.00 5.48 -7.52
N ALA A 239 -7.91 6.48 -6.65
CA ALA A 239 -9.08 7.25 -6.25
C ALA A 239 -9.72 7.97 -7.45
N LEU A 240 -8.89 8.50 -8.35
CA LEU A 240 -9.36 9.14 -9.60
C LEU A 240 -10.00 8.13 -10.55
N LEU A 241 -9.40 6.95 -10.72
CA LEU A 241 -9.97 5.89 -11.56
C LEU A 241 -11.32 5.43 -11.03
N TYR A 242 -11.43 5.20 -9.71
CA TYR A 242 -12.68 4.80 -9.06
C TYR A 242 -13.75 5.88 -9.15
N LEU A 243 -13.41 7.16 -8.92
CA LEU A 243 -14.34 8.27 -9.09
C LEU A 243 -14.79 8.39 -10.54
N TYR A 244 -13.88 8.28 -11.50
CA TYR A 244 -14.23 8.28 -12.91
C TYR A 244 -15.22 7.15 -13.25
N ALA A 245 -14.96 5.94 -12.74
CA ALA A 245 -15.83 4.77 -12.93
C ALA A 245 -17.25 4.94 -12.35
N THR A 246 -17.44 5.86 -11.40
CA THR A 246 -18.80 6.15 -10.85
C THR A 246 -19.62 7.07 -11.75
N ILE A 247 -18.99 7.83 -12.65
CA ILE A 247 -19.65 8.86 -13.48
C ILE A 247 -19.55 8.59 -14.99
N ALA A 248 -18.62 7.74 -15.42
CA ALA A 248 -18.36 7.45 -16.82
C ALA A 248 -18.00 5.98 -17.04
N ASP A 249 -18.16 5.51 -18.28
CA ASP A 249 -17.75 4.17 -18.68
C ASP A 249 -16.23 4.09 -18.84
N VAL A 250 -15.60 3.24 -18.03
CA VAL A 250 -14.16 3.01 -18.02
C VAL A 250 -13.68 2.32 -19.31
N SER A 251 -14.55 1.69 -20.08
CA SER A 251 -14.21 1.08 -21.38
C SER A 251 -13.63 2.11 -22.37
N SER A 252 -13.94 3.40 -22.20
CA SER A 252 -13.38 4.50 -22.98
C SER A 252 -11.91 4.79 -22.66
N VAL A 253 -11.41 4.34 -21.51
CA VAL A 253 -10.02 4.50 -21.07
C VAL A 253 -9.18 3.35 -21.59
N SER A 254 -8.02 3.63 -22.21
CA SER A 254 -7.16 2.55 -22.70
C SER A 254 -6.75 1.59 -21.59
N PRO A 255 -6.70 0.25 -21.84
CA PRO A 255 -6.30 -0.74 -20.84
C PRO A 255 -4.93 -0.45 -20.20
N LYS A 256 -3.99 0.11 -20.97
CA LYS A 256 -2.67 0.52 -20.46
C LYS A 256 -2.78 1.63 -19.42
N LEU A 257 -3.63 2.62 -19.66
CA LEU A 257 -3.84 3.72 -18.70
C LEU A 257 -4.54 3.23 -17.42
N GLN A 258 -5.43 2.25 -17.53
CA GLN A 258 -6.08 1.63 -16.38
C GLN A 258 -5.09 0.86 -15.48
N MET A 259 -3.95 0.41 -16.01
CA MET A 259 -2.90 -0.27 -15.23
C MET A 259 -2.01 0.70 -14.42
N VAL A 260 -1.94 1.98 -14.81
CA VAL A 260 -1.06 2.97 -14.14
C VAL A 260 -1.33 3.09 -12.64
N PRO A 261 -2.58 3.19 -12.15
CA PRO A 261 -2.87 3.25 -10.72
C PRO A 261 -2.32 2.07 -9.94
N ALA A 262 -2.40 0.86 -10.51
CA ALA A 262 -1.89 -0.36 -9.87
C ALA A 262 -0.37 -0.32 -9.71
N LEU A 263 0.36 0.07 -10.74
CA LEU A 263 1.81 0.21 -10.71
C LEU A 263 2.23 1.30 -9.71
N VAL A 264 1.62 2.48 -9.79
CA VAL A 264 1.95 3.58 -8.87
C VAL A 264 1.68 3.21 -7.42
N ALA A 265 0.57 2.56 -7.10
CA ALA A 265 0.25 2.15 -5.73
C ALA A 265 1.25 1.13 -5.17
N LYS A 266 1.82 0.26 -6.00
CA LYS A 266 2.81 -0.73 -5.58
C LYS A 266 4.21 -0.14 -5.31
N THR A 267 4.48 1.11 -5.71
CA THR A 267 5.68 1.85 -5.29
C THR A 267 5.58 2.38 -3.85
N VAL A 268 4.36 2.55 -3.33
CA VAL A 268 4.10 3.17 -2.01
C VAL A 268 4.85 2.48 -0.87
N PRO A 269 4.91 1.12 -0.77
CA PRO A 269 5.66 0.43 0.27
C PRO A 269 7.14 0.83 0.34
N THR A 270 7.79 0.94 -0.81
CA THR A 270 9.19 1.36 -0.91
C THR A 270 9.35 2.82 -0.48
N ILE A 271 8.49 3.72 -0.95
CA ILE A 271 8.55 5.15 -0.62
C ILE A 271 8.27 5.37 0.87
N ASN A 272 7.29 4.67 1.45
CA ASN A 272 7.00 4.75 2.87
C ASN A 272 8.20 4.31 3.72
N ALA A 273 8.81 3.17 3.41
CA ALA A 273 9.98 2.67 4.13
C ALA A 273 11.14 3.68 4.07
N ILE A 274 11.41 4.29 2.91
CA ILE A 274 12.43 5.34 2.75
C ILE A 274 12.07 6.57 3.59
N ASN A 275 10.82 7.01 3.58
CA ASN A 275 10.35 8.18 4.34
C ASN A 275 10.57 8.01 5.84
N TYR A 276 10.35 6.80 6.37
CA TYR A 276 10.57 6.53 7.79
C TYR A 276 12.04 6.34 8.13
N ALA A 277 12.82 5.71 7.27
CA ALA A 277 14.26 5.59 7.44
C ALA A 277 14.97 6.96 7.40
N LEU A 278 14.55 7.84 6.51
CA LEU A 278 15.10 9.20 6.38
C LEU A 278 14.49 10.19 7.38
N GLY A 279 13.21 10.03 7.73
CA GLY A 279 12.47 10.94 8.61
C GLY A 279 12.61 10.65 10.11
N GLY A 280 13.16 9.51 10.51
CA GLY A 280 13.30 9.07 11.90
C GLY A 280 14.70 8.61 12.23
N GLU A 281 15.48 9.45 12.95
CA GLU A 281 16.85 9.12 13.36
C GLU A 281 16.94 7.79 14.12
N MET A 282 15.94 7.48 14.95
CA MET A 282 15.86 6.23 15.72
C MET A 282 15.67 5.01 14.83
N VAL A 283 14.78 5.09 13.82
CA VAL A 283 14.56 4.01 12.86
C VAL A 283 15.79 3.80 12.01
N HIS A 284 16.42 4.88 11.58
CA HIS A 284 17.68 4.84 10.83
C HIS A 284 18.80 4.16 11.64
N ARG A 285 18.97 4.51 12.92
CA ARG A 285 19.93 3.82 13.81
C ARG A 285 19.62 2.34 13.97
N GLY A 286 18.34 1.97 14.17
CA GLY A 286 17.92 0.58 14.28
C GLY A 286 18.20 -0.23 13.00
N ILE A 287 17.97 0.34 11.82
CA ILE A 287 18.32 -0.28 10.54
C ILE A 287 19.83 -0.49 10.42
N TRP A 288 20.64 0.52 10.75
CA TRP A 288 22.10 0.40 10.75
C TRP A 288 22.61 -0.68 11.71
N GLN A 289 22.05 -0.80 12.92
CA GLN A 289 22.39 -1.87 13.86
C GLN A 289 22.04 -3.27 13.33
N CYS A 290 21.01 -3.40 12.48
CA CYS A 290 20.67 -4.67 11.85
C CYS A 290 21.64 -5.05 10.71
N ILE A 291 22.14 -4.05 9.96
CA ILE A 291 23.02 -4.26 8.80
C ILE A 291 24.50 -4.37 9.22
N SER A 292 24.91 -3.66 10.28
CA SER A 292 26.29 -3.62 10.79
C SER A 292 26.39 -4.17 12.22
N PRO A 293 26.32 -5.48 12.44
CA PRO A 293 26.34 -6.07 13.79
C PRO A 293 27.65 -5.91 14.54
N GLN A 294 28.74 -5.48 13.89
CA GLN A 294 30.07 -5.39 14.49
C GLN A 294 30.32 -4.13 15.33
N GLY A 295 29.36 -3.16 15.37
CA GLY A 295 29.52 -1.92 16.15
C GLY A 295 29.13 -1.99 17.63
N SER A 296 28.50 -3.07 18.10
CA SER A 296 27.95 -3.13 19.47
C SER A 296 28.97 -3.47 20.57
N GLY A 297 30.23 -3.71 20.23
CA GLY A 297 31.28 -4.11 21.19
C GLY A 297 32.08 -2.96 21.79
N LEU A 298 32.05 -1.76 21.20
CA LEU A 298 32.93 -0.65 21.62
C LEU A 298 32.28 0.37 22.57
N ASP A 299 30.96 0.44 22.64
CA ASP A 299 30.25 1.41 23.52
C ASP A 299 29.91 0.88 24.91
N ARG A 300 30.29 -0.35 25.27
CA ARG A 300 30.14 -0.89 26.65
C ARG A 300 31.36 -0.66 27.55
N ALA A 301 32.39 0.02 27.06
CA ALA A 301 33.63 0.27 27.79
C ALA A 301 33.94 1.76 28.00
N ARG A 302 32.94 2.63 28.04
CA ARG A 302 33.09 4.02 28.48
C ARG A 302 32.02 4.41 29.48
#